data_6b34e5899b69a9ce65ba2320fd422814
#
_entry.id   6b34e5899b69a9ce65ba2320fd422814
#
_cell.length_a   1.000
_cell.length_b   1.000
_cell.length_c   1.000
_cell.angle_alpha   90.00
_cell.angle_beta   90.00
_cell.angle_gamma   90.00
#
_symmetry.space_group_name_H-M   'P 1'
#
loop_
_entity.id
_entity.type
_entity.pdbx_description
1 polymer ?
#
loop_
_entity_poly.entity_id
_entity_poly.type
_entity_poly.pdbx_seq_one_letter_code
_entity_poly.pdbx_strand_id
1 'polypeptide(L)'
;MHFQSLYLSAVAVSAVSFGWGALDKPSASNLIWSDEPAVVVYPQEDKNSQGSFGKYRKPASVWEAEGYPIGNGRVGAMIFSAPGRERLALNEISLWSGGANPGGGYGYGPDAGTNQFGNYLPFGDLFVDFKKGDQPASLSVEDFTRSLDLRDGIHKVNYKADGVTYDREAFSSTPANVLVLNYKASNPGQFSADFSVNSQLGADISAKGPVITWKGMLKNGMNYEGRVLIRPKGGTLSASGDKISVKNADSCMVVIAMETDYLMDYKKDWKGESPSRKLDRYAAKAASADYAALKQAHISQYKSMFDRVKVNFGKTEEDVAKLPTPKRLEAYKKNPADPNLEETMFQFGRYLLLSSSRPGTLPANLQGLWNDYVKPPWACDYHNNINVQMAYWGAEPANLSECHEALVNYVEAMAPGCRDASQANKGFNTRDGKPVRGWTVRTSQNIFGGNGWQWNIPGAAWYALHIWEHYAFTGDRKYLEKQAYPLMKEICHFWEDHLKELGAGGEGFKTNGKDPSEEEKKDMADVKAGTLVAPNGWSPEHGPREDGVMHDQQ
;
A
#
# COMPACT_ATOMS: atom_id res chain seq x y z
N MET A 1 -27.38 25.29 13.05
CA MET A 1 -27.58 25.78 11.68
C MET A 1 -26.54 26.85 11.33
N HIS A 2 -25.24 26.51 11.29
CA HIS A 2 -24.20 27.46 10.82
C HIS A 2 -22.92 26.72 10.39
N PHE A 3 -23.05 25.51 9.85
CA PHE A 3 -21.91 24.72 9.35
C PHE A 3 -21.79 24.67 7.82
N GLN A 4 -22.62 25.42 7.09
CA GLN A 4 -22.62 25.39 5.61
C GLN A 4 -21.79 26.49 4.92
N SER A 5 -21.16 27.42 5.64
CA SER A 5 -20.56 28.59 4.98
C SER A 5 -19.02 28.61 4.89
N LEU A 6 -18.31 27.58 5.36
CA LEU A 6 -16.83 27.54 5.32
C LEU A 6 -16.22 26.54 4.33
N TYR A 7 -17.02 25.66 3.73
CA TYR A 7 -16.53 24.65 2.76
C TYR A 7 -16.75 24.99 1.28
N LEU A 8 -17.45 26.07 0.98
CA LEU A 8 -17.81 26.45 -0.41
C LEU A 8 -16.83 27.41 -1.11
N SER A 9 -15.73 27.80 -0.46
CA SER A 9 -14.81 28.79 -1.04
C SER A 9 -13.57 28.21 -1.74
N ALA A 10 -13.41 26.90 -1.81
CA ALA A 10 -12.21 26.28 -2.39
C ALA A 10 -12.45 25.41 -3.64
N VAL A 11 -13.67 25.33 -4.17
CA VAL A 11 -13.95 24.56 -5.40
C VAL A 11 -14.72 25.42 -6.40
N ALA A 12 -14.08 26.48 -6.86
CA ALA A 12 -14.40 27.08 -8.14
C ALA A 12 -13.52 26.41 -9.21
N VAL A 13 -13.82 25.18 -9.58
CA VAL A 13 -13.30 24.59 -10.81
C VAL A 13 -14.17 25.11 -11.94
N SER A 14 -13.65 26.11 -12.65
CA SER A 14 -14.20 26.58 -13.91
C SER A 14 -14.34 25.38 -14.87
N ALA A 15 -15.55 25.15 -15.36
CA ALA A 15 -15.82 24.21 -16.44
C ALA A 15 -15.02 24.61 -17.69
N VAL A 16 -13.93 23.92 -17.96
CA VAL A 16 -13.18 24.03 -19.22
C VAL A 16 -13.83 23.05 -20.20
N SER A 17 -14.39 23.58 -21.27
CA SER A 17 -14.95 22.83 -22.38
C SER A 17 -13.89 21.94 -23.03
N PHE A 18 -14.11 20.61 -23.05
CA PHE A 18 -13.22 19.65 -23.67
C PHE A 18 -13.43 19.63 -25.19
N GLY A 19 -12.46 20.10 -25.93
CA GLY A 19 -12.32 19.82 -27.36
C GLY A 19 -11.71 18.42 -27.57
N TRP A 20 -12.35 17.59 -28.40
CA TRP A 20 -11.79 16.31 -28.85
C TRP A 20 -10.66 16.58 -29.85
N GLY A 21 -9.42 16.49 -29.41
CA GLY A 21 -8.22 16.51 -30.24
C GLY A 21 -7.56 15.14 -30.29
N ALA A 22 -6.98 14.79 -31.42
CA ALA A 22 -6.33 13.52 -31.74
C ALA A 22 -5.39 13.01 -30.64
N LEU A 23 -5.35 11.68 -30.45
CA LEU A 23 -4.45 10.98 -29.53
C LEU A 23 -2.99 11.19 -29.91
N ASP A 24 -2.38 12.20 -29.35
CA ASP A 24 -0.97 12.53 -29.55
C ASP A 24 -0.05 11.67 -28.69
N LYS A 25 1.21 11.55 -29.20
CA LYS A 25 2.35 10.83 -28.60
C LYS A 25 2.43 10.98 -27.09
N PRO A 26 3.00 9.99 -26.37
CA PRO A 26 3.08 10.03 -24.91
C PRO A 26 3.72 11.34 -24.44
N SER A 27 2.96 12.16 -23.73
CA SER A 27 3.52 13.34 -23.08
C SER A 27 4.56 12.88 -22.05
N ALA A 28 5.69 13.58 -21.95
CA ALA A 28 6.74 13.29 -20.97
C ALA A 28 6.22 13.29 -19.52
N SER A 29 5.05 13.88 -19.28
CA SER A 29 4.38 13.99 -17.99
C SER A 29 3.84 12.69 -17.36
N ASN A 30 3.88 11.57 -18.08
CA ASN A 30 3.36 10.29 -17.57
C ASN A 30 4.41 9.17 -17.63
N LEU A 31 5.68 9.52 -17.75
CA LEU A 31 6.78 8.57 -17.85
C LEU A 31 7.85 8.87 -16.79
N ILE A 32 8.11 7.89 -15.93
CA ILE A 32 9.25 7.89 -15.03
C ILE A 32 10.31 6.97 -15.65
N TRP A 33 11.50 7.46 -15.94
CA TRP A 33 12.51 6.66 -16.61
C TRP A 33 13.95 7.00 -16.21
N SER A 34 14.87 6.04 -16.44
CA SER A 34 16.31 6.18 -16.21
C SER A 34 17.08 5.50 -17.34
N ASP A 35 18.24 6.05 -17.66
CA ASP A 35 19.25 5.51 -18.56
C ASP A 35 20.32 4.69 -17.81
N GLU A 36 20.17 4.52 -16.49
CA GLU A 36 21.08 3.77 -15.64
C GLU A 36 20.40 2.53 -15.06
N PRO A 37 21.05 1.35 -15.11
CA PRO A 37 20.56 0.14 -14.44
C PRO A 37 20.63 0.28 -12.92
N ALA A 38 19.71 -0.38 -12.21
CA ALA A 38 19.78 -0.46 -10.77
C ALA A 38 20.87 -1.45 -10.32
N VAL A 39 21.47 -1.18 -9.18
CA VAL A 39 22.33 -2.14 -8.49
C VAL A 39 21.45 -3.13 -7.72
N VAL A 40 21.50 -4.41 -8.07
CA VAL A 40 20.76 -5.45 -7.36
C VAL A 40 21.53 -5.81 -6.07
N VAL A 41 21.03 -5.30 -4.94
CA VAL A 41 21.53 -5.69 -3.62
C VAL A 41 20.61 -6.77 -3.05
N TYR A 42 21.21 -7.84 -2.55
CA TYR A 42 20.47 -8.85 -1.80
C TYR A 42 19.99 -8.26 -0.48
N PRO A 43 18.79 -8.63 0.00
CA PRO A 43 18.43 -8.33 1.38
C PRO A 43 19.50 -8.94 2.29
N GLN A 44 20.33 -8.10 2.89
CA GLN A 44 21.23 -8.57 3.92
C GLN A 44 20.39 -8.86 5.16
N GLU A 45 20.52 -10.03 5.73
CA GLU A 45 20.06 -10.29 7.09
C GLU A 45 20.69 -9.23 8.02
N ASP A 46 19.91 -8.21 8.37
CA ASP A 46 20.38 -7.21 9.33
C ASP A 46 20.27 -7.79 10.73
N LYS A 47 21.27 -8.56 11.13
CA LYS A 47 21.41 -9.14 12.48
C LYS A 47 21.46 -8.07 13.58
N ASN A 48 21.50 -6.78 13.24
CA ASN A 48 21.71 -5.65 14.16
C ASN A 48 20.59 -4.62 14.18
N SER A 49 19.40 -4.89 13.66
CA SER A 49 18.27 -3.93 13.68
C SER A 49 17.56 -3.82 15.03
N GLN A 50 18.28 -3.93 16.15
CA GLN A 50 17.76 -3.55 17.45
C GLN A 50 17.98 -2.06 17.69
N GLY A 51 16.94 -1.30 17.40
CA GLY A 51 16.54 -0.10 18.12
C GLY A 51 17.44 1.14 18.11
N SER A 52 17.08 2.09 17.35
CA SER A 52 16.84 3.50 17.65
C SER A 52 16.64 4.29 16.35
N PHE A 53 15.76 5.27 16.33
CA PHE A 53 15.40 6.12 15.21
C PHE A 53 16.59 6.73 14.42
N GLY A 54 17.77 6.78 15.00
CA GLY A 54 19.00 7.30 14.37
C GLY A 54 19.79 6.31 13.51
N LYS A 55 19.53 5.01 13.59
CA LYS A 55 20.28 3.96 12.85
C LYS A 55 19.65 3.54 11.52
N TYR A 56 18.46 3.99 11.22
CA TYR A 56 17.74 3.67 9.97
C TYR A 56 18.16 4.48 8.75
N ARG A 57 19.09 5.43 8.90
CA ARG A 57 19.73 6.11 7.77
C ARG A 57 21.01 5.36 7.34
N LYS A 58 20.89 4.10 6.96
CA LYS A 58 21.77 3.59 5.91
C LYS A 58 21.45 4.38 4.63
N PRO A 59 22.43 4.58 3.72
CA PRO A 59 22.11 5.17 2.41
C PRO A 59 20.88 4.45 1.90
N ALA A 60 19.88 5.21 1.42
CA ALA A 60 18.58 4.73 0.99
C ALA A 60 18.78 3.37 0.34
N SER A 61 18.12 2.36 0.86
CA SER A 61 18.31 1.02 0.33
C SER A 61 18.02 1.12 -1.17
N VAL A 62 18.76 0.41 -1.98
CA VAL A 62 18.53 0.33 -3.42
C VAL A 62 17.04 0.06 -3.73
N TRP A 63 16.34 -0.63 -2.81
CA TRP A 63 14.90 -0.87 -2.86
C TRP A 63 14.07 0.42 -2.92
N GLU A 64 14.29 1.38 -2.03
CA GLU A 64 13.50 2.63 -1.95
C GLU A 64 13.88 3.63 -3.05
N ALA A 65 15.15 3.65 -3.44
CA ALA A 65 15.67 4.65 -4.36
C ALA A 65 15.59 4.24 -5.83
N GLU A 66 15.65 2.95 -6.14
CA GLU A 66 15.85 2.47 -7.51
C GLU A 66 14.79 1.49 -8.01
N GLY A 67 13.99 0.88 -7.12
CA GLY A 67 12.92 -0.03 -7.51
C GLY A 67 11.75 0.70 -8.18
N TYR A 68 11.16 0.07 -9.21
CA TYR A 68 9.91 0.54 -9.80
C TYR A 68 8.73 -0.28 -9.26
N PRO A 69 7.73 0.37 -8.61
CA PRO A 69 6.59 -0.32 -8.05
C PRO A 69 5.57 -0.70 -9.12
N ILE A 70 5.12 -1.95 -9.14
CA ILE A 70 3.91 -2.38 -9.83
C ILE A 70 2.94 -3.05 -8.86
N GLY A 71 1.63 -2.89 -9.07
CA GLY A 71 0.62 -3.44 -8.15
C GLY A 71 -0.79 -3.39 -8.71
N ASN A 72 -1.69 -4.17 -8.10
CA ASN A 72 -3.12 -4.22 -8.43
C ASN A 72 -4.03 -4.12 -7.20
N GLY A 73 -3.50 -3.61 -6.09
CA GLY A 73 -4.16 -3.54 -4.80
C GLY A 73 -4.01 -4.80 -3.95
N ARG A 74 -3.73 -5.96 -4.56
CA ARG A 74 -3.56 -7.23 -3.86
C ARG A 74 -2.14 -7.76 -3.95
N VAL A 75 -1.63 -7.92 -5.17
CA VAL A 75 -0.28 -8.39 -5.43
C VAL A 75 0.55 -7.32 -6.10
N GLY A 76 1.78 -7.17 -5.68
CA GLY A 76 2.71 -6.19 -6.21
C GLY A 76 4.15 -6.65 -6.18
N ALA A 77 4.99 -5.89 -6.84
CA ALA A 77 6.44 -6.07 -6.82
C ALA A 77 7.18 -4.75 -6.95
N MET A 78 8.37 -4.68 -6.35
CA MET A 78 9.39 -3.70 -6.70
C MET A 78 10.38 -4.34 -7.68
N ILE A 79 10.58 -3.72 -8.84
CA ILE A 79 11.40 -4.26 -9.94
C ILE A 79 12.68 -3.44 -10.07
N PHE A 80 13.83 -4.12 -10.10
CA PHE A 80 15.14 -3.44 -10.10
C PHE A 80 15.76 -3.28 -11.49
N SER A 81 15.50 -4.19 -12.42
CA SER A 81 15.83 -4.03 -13.84
C SER A 81 17.33 -4.06 -14.19
N ALA A 82 18.14 -4.81 -13.47
CA ALA A 82 19.54 -4.96 -13.85
C ALA A 82 19.72 -5.88 -15.08
N PRO A 83 20.71 -5.62 -15.97
CA PRO A 83 20.86 -6.35 -17.22
C PRO A 83 21.18 -7.85 -17.04
N GLY A 84 22.12 -8.18 -16.15
CA GLY A 84 22.58 -9.58 -15.95
C GLY A 84 21.71 -10.36 -14.98
N ARG A 85 20.97 -9.67 -14.10
CA ARG A 85 20.13 -10.28 -13.09
C ARG A 85 18.95 -9.39 -12.76
N GLU A 86 17.73 -9.88 -12.94
CA GLU A 86 16.51 -9.24 -12.47
C GLU A 86 16.19 -9.68 -11.05
N ARG A 87 15.75 -8.76 -10.19
CA ARG A 87 15.12 -9.03 -8.92
C ARG A 87 13.74 -8.40 -8.87
N LEU A 88 12.76 -9.15 -8.42
CA LEU A 88 11.46 -8.64 -8.03
C LEU A 88 11.24 -8.94 -6.55
N ALA A 89 11.14 -7.90 -5.72
CA ALA A 89 10.68 -8.05 -4.34
C ALA A 89 9.16 -8.14 -4.35
N LEU A 90 8.62 -9.29 -3.95
CA LEU A 90 7.22 -9.66 -4.13
C LEU A 90 6.40 -9.38 -2.86
N ASN A 91 5.18 -8.89 -3.04
CA ASN A 91 4.25 -8.60 -1.95
C ASN A 91 2.84 -9.07 -2.26
N GLU A 92 2.15 -9.55 -1.23
CA GLU A 92 0.71 -9.77 -1.20
C GLU A 92 0.17 -9.11 0.08
N ILE A 93 -0.82 -8.23 -0.05
CA ILE A 93 -1.23 -7.26 0.98
C ILE A 93 -1.68 -7.89 2.30
N SER A 94 -2.12 -9.15 2.31
CA SER A 94 -2.62 -9.84 3.49
C SER A 94 -1.61 -10.73 4.20
N LEU A 95 -0.34 -10.80 3.75
CA LEU A 95 0.67 -11.59 4.46
C LEU A 95 1.18 -10.86 5.71
N TRP A 96 0.57 -11.16 6.85
CA TRP A 96 0.85 -10.51 8.13
C TRP A 96 1.11 -11.53 9.25
N SER A 97 2.06 -11.24 10.12
CA SER A 97 2.18 -11.86 11.44
C SER A 97 1.25 -11.19 12.45
N GLY A 98 1.14 -11.73 13.66
CA GLY A 98 0.33 -11.16 14.72
C GLY A 98 -1.14 -11.57 14.68
N GLY A 99 -2.00 -10.85 15.41
CA GLY A 99 -3.42 -11.16 15.55
C GLY A 99 -4.19 -10.07 16.28
N ALA A 100 -5.22 -10.44 17.03
CA ALA A 100 -6.15 -9.51 17.70
C ALA A 100 -5.49 -8.58 18.74
N ASN A 101 -4.31 -8.93 19.29
CA ASN A 101 -3.53 -8.10 20.21
C ASN A 101 -4.33 -7.49 21.38
N PRO A 102 -5.01 -8.30 22.20
CA PRO A 102 -5.95 -7.80 23.22
C PRO A 102 -5.28 -6.89 24.27
N GLY A 103 -3.96 -7.05 24.51
CA GLY A 103 -3.20 -6.21 25.42
C GLY A 103 -2.87 -4.81 24.88
N GLY A 104 -3.10 -4.54 23.61
CA GLY A 104 -2.79 -3.25 22.98
C GLY A 104 -1.29 -2.91 22.91
N GLY A 105 -0.40 -3.87 23.14
CA GLY A 105 1.04 -3.69 23.01
C GLY A 105 1.47 -3.48 21.55
N TYR A 106 2.70 -3.00 21.35
CA TYR A 106 3.25 -2.76 20.00
C TYR A 106 4.43 -3.70 19.70
N GLY A 107 4.25 -4.98 20.06
CA GLY A 107 5.23 -6.02 19.76
C GLY A 107 5.03 -6.54 18.34
N TYR A 108 6.03 -6.39 17.46
CA TYR A 108 5.95 -6.84 16.09
C TYR A 108 7.25 -7.52 15.61
N GLY A 109 7.12 -8.30 14.57
CA GLY A 109 8.18 -9.12 13.95
C GLY A 109 7.57 -10.32 13.24
N PRO A 110 8.37 -11.07 12.42
CA PRO A 110 7.84 -12.19 11.64
C PRO A 110 7.30 -13.32 12.51
N ASP A 111 7.79 -13.43 13.74
CA ASP A 111 7.43 -14.46 14.72
C ASP A 111 6.28 -14.07 15.66
N ALA A 112 5.61 -12.94 15.42
CA ALA A 112 4.50 -12.52 16.26
C ALA A 112 3.31 -13.49 16.13
N GLY A 113 2.85 -14.00 17.29
CA GLY A 113 1.68 -14.87 17.39
C GLY A 113 0.37 -14.08 17.51
N THR A 114 -0.76 -14.76 17.62
CA THR A 114 -2.12 -14.21 17.61
C THR A 114 -2.42 -13.19 18.71
N ASN A 115 -1.69 -13.20 19.83
CA ASN A 115 -1.84 -12.25 20.95
C ASN A 115 -0.91 -11.03 20.86
N GLN A 116 -0.17 -10.88 19.75
CA GLN A 116 0.76 -9.79 19.51
C GLN A 116 0.29 -8.97 18.31
N PHE A 117 0.77 -7.74 18.20
CA PHE A 117 0.38 -6.84 17.13
C PHE A 117 0.79 -7.34 15.74
N GLY A 118 2.05 -7.81 15.60
CA GLY A 118 2.60 -8.29 14.33
C GLY A 118 2.94 -7.19 13.33
N ASN A 119 3.20 -7.59 12.10
CA ASN A 119 3.52 -6.66 11.01
C ASN A 119 3.27 -7.25 9.62
N TYR A 120 3.23 -6.38 8.63
CA TYR A 120 3.24 -6.73 7.21
C TYR A 120 4.58 -7.38 6.83
N LEU A 121 4.55 -8.43 5.97
CA LEU A 121 5.72 -9.24 5.64
C LEU A 121 5.99 -9.26 4.13
N PRO A 122 7.29 -9.38 3.72
CA PRO A 122 7.63 -9.63 2.32
C PRO A 122 7.22 -11.05 1.94
N PHE A 123 6.72 -11.22 0.70
CA PHE A 123 6.28 -12.53 0.23
C PHE A 123 7.43 -13.39 -0.31
N GLY A 124 8.54 -12.77 -0.64
CA GLY A 124 9.75 -13.36 -1.17
C GLY A 124 10.31 -12.58 -2.35
N ASP A 125 11.37 -13.10 -2.95
CA ASP A 125 12.01 -12.52 -4.12
C ASP A 125 11.96 -13.51 -5.29
N LEU A 126 11.64 -13.02 -6.50
CA LEU A 126 11.96 -13.74 -7.74
C LEU A 126 13.26 -13.20 -8.29
N PHE A 127 14.20 -14.10 -8.59
CA PHE A 127 15.42 -13.81 -9.33
C PHE A 127 15.36 -14.41 -10.73
N VAL A 128 15.83 -13.64 -11.70
CA VAL A 128 16.01 -14.10 -13.08
C VAL A 128 17.46 -13.82 -13.46
N ASP A 129 18.28 -14.88 -13.48
CA ASP A 129 19.68 -14.83 -13.86
C ASP A 129 19.80 -15.05 -15.36
N PHE A 130 20.03 -13.97 -16.13
CA PHE A 130 20.18 -14.06 -17.58
C PHE A 130 21.48 -14.73 -17.98
N LYS A 131 21.43 -15.51 -19.04
CA LYS A 131 22.55 -16.32 -19.54
C LYS A 131 22.86 -16.05 -21.00
N LYS A 132 24.14 -16.25 -21.35
CA LYS A 132 24.62 -16.39 -22.71
C LYS A 132 25.28 -17.78 -22.83
N GLY A 133 24.56 -18.71 -23.45
CA GLY A 133 24.90 -20.13 -23.31
C GLY A 133 24.80 -20.58 -21.86
N ASP A 134 25.86 -21.19 -21.34
CA ASP A 134 25.93 -21.62 -19.93
C ASP A 134 26.58 -20.56 -19.00
N GLN A 135 27.03 -19.42 -19.53
CA GLN A 135 27.66 -18.35 -18.77
C GLN A 135 26.65 -17.26 -18.37
N PRO A 136 26.90 -16.52 -17.29
CA PRO A 136 26.14 -15.30 -16.97
C PRO A 136 26.14 -14.32 -18.17
N ALA A 137 25.02 -13.65 -18.39
CA ALA A 137 24.95 -12.59 -19.40
C ALA A 137 25.84 -11.39 -19.03
N SER A 138 26.29 -10.65 -20.03
CA SER A 138 27.10 -9.45 -19.84
C SER A 138 26.35 -8.41 -19.00
N LEU A 139 27.05 -7.74 -18.11
CA LEU A 139 26.58 -6.55 -17.39
C LEU A 139 26.82 -5.25 -18.19
N SER A 140 27.73 -5.30 -19.18
CA SER A 140 27.97 -4.19 -20.12
C SER A 140 26.96 -4.24 -21.25
N VAL A 141 26.10 -3.22 -21.31
CA VAL A 141 25.01 -3.11 -22.27
C VAL A 141 25.02 -1.72 -22.91
N GLU A 142 24.42 -1.62 -24.08
CA GLU A 142 24.26 -0.37 -24.83
C GLU A 142 22.78 0.05 -24.84
N ASP A 143 22.54 1.34 -24.99
CA ASP A 143 21.20 1.94 -25.15
C ASP A 143 20.23 1.50 -24.01
N PHE A 144 20.74 1.41 -22.78
CA PHE A 144 19.92 0.97 -21.65
C PHE A 144 18.88 2.01 -21.27
N THR A 145 17.63 1.57 -21.15
CA THR A 145 16.53 2.34 -20.56
C THR A 145 15.65 1.45 -19.70
N ARG A 146 15.20 1.98 -18.59
CA ARG A 146 14.13 1.41 -17.76
C ARG A 146 13.08 2.48 -17.47
N SER A 147 11.82 2.11 -17.49
CA SER A 147 10.72 3.06 -17.33
C SER A 147 9.49 2.47 -16.70
N LEU A 148 8.68 3.31 -16.07
CA LEU A 148 7.32 3.04 -15.65
C LEU A 148 6.39 4.00 -16.40
N ASP A 149 5.60 3.45 -17.31
CA ASP A 149 4.56 4.20 -18.01
C ASP A 149 3.31 4.25 -17.13
N LEU A 150 3.05 5.42 -16.54
CA LEU A 150 1.92 5.63 -15.61
C LEU A 150 0.55 5.51 -16.29
N ARG A 151 0.48 5.74 -17.63
CA ARG A 151 -0.80 5.68 -18.37
C ARG A 151 -1.27 4.27 -18.60
N ASP A 152 -0.33 3.35 -18.77
CA ASP A 152 -0.62 1.94 -19.04
C ASP A 152 -0.39 1.07 -17.80
N GLY A 153 0.28 1.61 -16.76
CA GLY A 153 0.67 0.87 -15.56
C GLY A 153 1.67 -0.25 -15.87
N ILE A 154 2.59 -0.01 -16.84
CA ILE A 154 3.54 -1.01 -17.34
C ILE A 154 4.97 -0.54 -17.10
N HIS A 155 5.76 -1.41 -16.47
CA HIS A 155 7.21 -1.26 -16.38
C HIS A 155 7.88 -1.86 -17.63
N LYS A 156 8.91 -1.18 -18.16
CA LYS A 156 9.65 -1.59 -19.36
C LYS A 156 11.14 -1.45 -19.16
N VAL A 157 11.91 -2.37 -19.74
CA VAL A 157 13.36 -2.29 -19.87
C VAL A 157 13.74 -2.61 -21.31
N ASN A 158 14.61 -1.80 -21.87
CA ASN A 158 15.17 -1.99 -23.20
C ASN A 158 16.68 -1.78 -23.15
N TYR A 159 17.44 -2.65 -23.80
CA TYR A 159 18.89 -2.50 -23.96
C TYR A 159 19.40 -3.39 -25.10
N LYS A 160 20.65 -3.13 -25.53
CA LYS A 160 21.38 -3.99 -26.45
C LYS A 160 22.56 -4.66 -25.76
N ALA A 161 22.77 -5.92 -26.05
CA ALA A 161 23.95 -6.67 -25.63
C ALA A 161 24.34 -7.63 -26.77
N ASP A 162 25.62 -7.63 -27.15
CA ASP A 162 26.17 -8.50 -28.20
C ASP A 162 25.38 -8.43 -29.52
N GLY A 163 24.92 -7.27 -29.91
CA GLY A 163 24.13 -7.05 -31.14
C GLY A 163 22.67 -7.53 -31.10
N VAL A 164 22.18 -7.99 -29.95
CA VAL A 164 20.79 -8.39 -29.71
C VAL A 164 20.09 -7.33 -28.87
N THR A 165 18.89 -6.91 -29.28
CA THR A 165 18.03 -6.06 -28.47
C THR A 165 17.17 -6.93 -27.55
N TYR A 166 17.11 -6.57 -26.27
CA TYR A 166 16.30 -7.22 -25.25
C TYR A 166 15.22 -6.27 -24.76
N ASP A 167 13.98 -6.73 -24.84
CA ASP A 167 12.80 -6.04 -24.30
C ASP A 167 12.24 -6.82 -23.13
N ARG A 168 11.97 -6.13 -22.02
CA ARG A 168 11.28 -6.68 -20.85
C ARG A 168 10.08 -5.80 -20.53
N GLU A 169 8.94 -6.42 -20.30
CA GLU A 169 7.75 -5.72 -19.82
C GLU A 169 7.21 -6.43 -18.58
N ALA A 170 6.69 -5.66 -17.62
CA ALA A 170 6.05 -6.18 -16.42
C ALA A 170 4.86 -5.33 -16.01
N PHE A 171 3.79 -5.97 -15.56
CA PHE A 171 2.60 -5.32 -15.00
C PHE A 171 1.88 -6.23 -13.99
N SER A 172 1.06 -5.62 -13.13
CA SER A 172 0.19 -6.33 -12.21
C SER A 172 -1.26 -6.25 -12.67
N SER A 173 -1.81 -7.38 -13.13
CA SER A 173 -3.14 -7.45 -13.73
C SER A 173 -4.23 -7.57 -12.68
N THR A 174 -5.10 -6.58 -12.54
CA THR A 174 -6.31 -6.67 -11.69
C THR A 174 -7.29 -7.73 -12.21
N PRO A 175 -7.62 -7.80 -13.52
CA PRO A 175 -8.56 -8.80 -14.03
C PRO A 175 -8.12 -10.25 -13.87
N ALA A 176 -6.80 -10.50 -13.93
CA ALA A 176 -6.23 -11.84 -13.76
C ALA A 176 -5.78 -12.13 -12.33
N ASN A 177 -5.60 -11.10 -11.50
CA ASN A 177 -5.05 -11.14 -10.14
C ASN A 177 -3.66 -11.82 -10.08
N VAL A 178 -2.77 -11.43 -11.01
CA VAL A 178 -1.41 -11.95 -11.14
C VAL A 178 -0.44 -10.85 -11.56
N LEU A 179 0.86 -11.05 -11.28
CA LEU A 179 1.93 -10.32 -11.96
C LEU A 179 2.27 -11.03 -13.26
N VAL A 180 2.52 -10.27 -14.32
CA VAL A 180 2.89 -10.78 -15.64
C VAL A 180 4.18 -10.11 -16.08
N LEU A 181 5.18 -10.93 -16.45
CA LEU A 181 6.41 -10.47 -17.07
C LEU A 181 6.54 -11.09 -18.45
N ASN A 182 7.17 -10.36 -19.36
CA ASN A 182 7.48 -10.85 -20.68
C ASN A 182 8.90 -10.42 -21.06
N TYR A 183 9.71 -11.39 -21.41
CA TYR A 183 11.09 -11.23 -21.87
C TYR A 183 11.15 -11.59 -23.33
N LYS A 184 11.75 -10.73 -24.16
CA LYS A 184 11.87 -10.93 -25.60
C LYS A 184 13.27 -10.54 -26.07
N ALA A 185 13.85 -11.36 -26.95
CA ALA A 185 15.05 -11.04 -27.71
C ALA A 185 14.69 -10.71 -29.16
N SER A 186 15.43 -9.79 -29.81
CA SER A 186 15.21 -9.42 -31.21
C SER A 186 15.49 -10.58 -32.19
N ASN A 187 16.38 -11.48 -31.81
CA ASN A 187 16.79 -12.62 -32.60
C ASN A 187 16.25 -13.91 -31.97
N PRO A 188 15.75 -14.86 -32.80
CA PRO A 188 15.27 -16.15 -32.31
C PRO A 188 16.35 -16.92 -31.53
N GLY A 189 15.95 -17.62 -30.47
CA GLY A 189 16.85 -18.47 -29.69
C GLY A 189 17.85 -17.73 -28.80
N GLN A 190 17.72 -16.40 -28.61
CA GLN A 190 18.69 -15.62 -27.85
C GLN A 190 18.29 -15.37 -26.40
N PHE A 191 17.11 -15.82 -25.97
CA PHE A 191 16.71 -15.72 -24.57
C PHE A 191 17.10 -16.99 -23.81
N SER A 192 17.93 -16.82 -22.77
CA SER A 192 18.28 -17.89 -21.81
C SER A 192 18.34 -17.30 -20.40
N ALA A 193 17.75 -17.99 -19.41
CA ALA A 193 17.75 -17.53 -18.03
C ALA A 193 17.48 -18.66 -17.04
N ASP A 194 17.99 -18.52 -15.84
CA ASP A 194 17.64 -19.32 -14.66
C ASP A 194 16.67 -18.53 -13.78
N PHE A 195 15.59 -19.19 -13.37
CA PHE A 195 14.58 -18.63 -12.47
C PHE A 195 14.66 -19.30 -11.12
N SER A 196 14.69 -18.50 -10.06
CA SER A 196 14.68 -18.99 -8.67
C SER A 196 13.90 -18.06 -7.77
N VAL A 197 13.32 -18.61 -6.70
CA VAL A 197 12.64 -17.85 -5.66
C VAL A 197 13.45 -17.93 -4.37
N ASN A 198 13.50 -16.84 -3.62
CA ASN A 198 14.02 -16.80 -2.26
C ASN A 198 12.89 -16.38 -1.30
N SER A 199 12.82 -16.99 -0.13
CA SER A 199 11.87 -16.62 0.91
C SER A 199 12.61 -16.31 2.21
N GLN A 200 12.45 -15.08 2.70
CA GLN A 200 12.98 -14.65 3.99
C GLN A 200 12.21 -15.26 5.18
N LEU A 201 11.08 -15.91 4.92
CA LEU A 201 10.21 -16.52 5.92
C LEU A 201 10.38 -18.04 6.04
N GLY A 202 11.39 -18.62 5.37
CA GLY A 202 11.68 -20.04 5.44
C GLY A 202 10.62 -20.92 4.76
N ALA A 203 10.06 -20.48 3.62
CA ALA A 203 9.11 -21.26 2.85
C ALA A 203 9.74 -22.52 2.24
N ASP A 204 8.94 -23.59 2.09
CA ASP A 204 9.28 -24.74 1.28
C ASP A 204 9.19 -24.37 -0.21
N ILE A 205 10.33 -24.47 -0.93
CA ILE A 205 10.43 -24.10 -2.35
C ILE A 205 10.70 -25.35 -3.18
N SER A 206 9.97 -25.50 -4.28
CA SER A 206 10.16 -26.61 -5.22
C SER A 206 9.84 -26.21 -6.66
N ALA A 207 10.52 -26.79 -7.63
CA ALA A 207 10.25 -26.61 -9.04
C ALA A 207 9.79 -27.93 -9.69
N LYS A 208 8.65 -27.90 -10.40
CA LYS A 208 8.11 -29.04 -11.13
C LYS A 208 7.53 -28.61 -12.46
N GLY A 209 8.06 -29.20 -13.56
CA GLY A 209 7.68 -28.76 -14.89
C GLY A 209 7.92 -27.26 -15.07
N PRO A 210 6.96 -26.47 -15.54
CA PRO A 210 7.13 -25.04 -15.75
C PRO A 210 6.83 -24.18 -14.50
N VAL A 211 6.64 -24.76 -13.31
CA VAL A 211 6.16 -24.04 -12.12
C VAL A 211 7.16 -24.14 -10.96
N ILE A 212 7.55 -22.99 -10.40
CA ILE A 212 8.15 -22.89 -9.08
C ILE A 212 7.04 -22.58 -8.08
N THR A 213 6.98 -23.37 -7.00
CA THR A 213 6.04 -23.14 -5.89
C THR A 213 6.81 -22.90 -4.61
N TRP A 214 6.39 -21.89 -3.82
CA TRP A 214 6.86 -21.71 -2.44
C TRP A 214 5.68 -21.52 -1.51
N LYS A 215 5.73 -22.13 -0.34
CA LYS A 215 4.63 -22.13 0.61
C LYS A 215 5.13 -22.25 2.05
N GLY A 216 4.35 -21.72 2.96
CA GLY A 216 4.65 -21.77 4.39
C GLY A 216 3.43 -21.47 5.24
N MET A 217 3.67 -21.54 6.56
CA MET A 217 2.72 -21.15 7.57
C MET A 217 3.42 -20.28 8.61
N LEU A 218 2.85 -19.12 8.90
CA LEU A 218 3.35 -18.21 9.92
C LEU A 218 3.01 -18.72 11.34
N LYS A 219 3.65 -18.15 12.37
CA LYS A 219 3.37 -18.52 13.77
C LYS A 219 1.95 -18.20 14.23
N ASN A 220 1.27 -17.24 13.60
CA ASN A 220 -0.14 -16.95 13.84
C ASN A 220 -1.10 -17.94 13.15
N GLY A 221 -0.57 -18.94 12.45
CA GLY A 221 -1.36 -19.95 11.73
C GLY A 221 -1.86 -19.53 10.36
N MET A 222 -1.39 -18.39 9.82
CA MET A 222 -1.70 -17.96 8.46
C MET A 222 -0.90 -18.81 7.46
N ASN A 223 -1.61 -19.44 6.52
CA ASN A 223 -1.00 -20.16 5.41
C ASN A 223 -0.80 -19.21 4.23
N TYR A 224 0.33 -19.37 3.53
CA TYR A 224 0.63 -18.62 2.30
C TYR A 224 1.25 -19.53 1.26
N GLU A 225 0.99 -19.23 -0.01
CA GLU A 225 1.57 -19.93 -1.15
C GLU A 225 1.74 -18.97 -2.33
N GLY A 226 2.86 -19.09 -3.01
CA GLY A 226 3.13 -18.40 -4.26
C GLY A 226 3.53 -19.38 -5.37
N ARG A 227 3.25 -19.02 -6.61
CA ARG A 227 3.59 -19.80 -7.81
C ARG A 227 4.13 -18.90 -8.91
N VAL A 228 5.23 -19.34 -9.52
CA VAL A 228 5.79 -18.74 -10.74
C VAL A 228 5.61 -19.74 -11.87
N LEU A 229 4.77 -19.43 -12.84
CA LEU A 229 4.59 -20.20 -14.07
C LEU A 229 5.46 -19.60 -15.18
N ILE A 230 6.38 -20.39 -15.75
CA ILE A 230 7.35 -19.98 -16.75
C ILE A 230 6.96 -20.60 -18.11
N ARG A 231 6.75 -19.76 -19.13
CA ARG A 231 6.24 -20.15 -20.44
C ARG A 231 7.16 -19.64 -21.56
N PRO A 232 8.23 -20.36 -21.90
CA PRO A 232 9.08 -20.01 -23.04
C PRO A 232 8.35 -20.26 -24.37
N LYS A 233 8.65 -19.44 -25.36
CA LYS A 233 8.33 -19.69 -26.78
C LYS A 233 9.61 -20.10 -27.47
N GLY A 234 9.64 -21.30 -28.02
CA GLY A 234 10.89 -21.91 -28.51
C GLY A 234 11.83 -22.35 -27.39
N GLY A 235 12.99 -22.89 -27.77
CA GLY A 235 14.00 -23.34 -26.84
C GLY A 235 13.60 -24.54 -25.98
N THR A 236 14.26 -24.69 -24.82
CA THR A 236 14.02 -25.78 -23.86
C THR A 236 13.80 -25.25 -22.45
N LEU A 237 13.00 -25.97 -21.66
CA LEU A 237 12.78 -25.71 -20.24
C LEU A 237 13.13 -26.95 -19.43
N SER A 238 13.88 -26.79 -18.34
CA SER A 238 14.19 -27.85 -17.39
C SER A 238 14.02 -27.36 -15.97
N ALA A 239 13.49 -28.24 -15.09
CA ALA A 239 13.37 -27.98 -13.67
C ALA A 239 14.37 -28.85 -12.90
N SER A 240 15.05 -28.29 -11.90
CA SER A 240 16.00 -29.01 -11.05
C SER A 240 15.99 -28.40 -9.64
N GLY A 241 15.64 -29.20 -8.64
CA GLY A 241 15.53 -28.75 -7.25
C GLY A 241 14.48 -27.66 -7.08
N ASP A 242 14.91 -26.46 -6.80
CA ASP A 242 14.11 -25.24 -6.58
C ASP A 242 14.16 -24.24 -7.75
N LYS A 243 14.80 -24.62 -8.88
CA LYS A 243 15.08 -23.74 -10.02
C LYS A 243 14.51 -24.25 -11.33
N ILE A 244 14.23 -23.32 -12.22
CA ILE A 244 13.87 -23.59 -13.61
C ILE A 244 14.83 -22.87 -14.53
N SER A 245 15.41 -23.60 -15.48
CA SER A 245 16.26 -23.07 -16.54
C SER A 245 15.52 -23.06 -17.87
N VAL A 246 15.62 -21.95 -18.58
CA VAL A 246 15.16 -21.78 -19.97
C VAL A 246 16.40 -21.54 -20.82
N LYS A 247 16.53 -22.26 -21.95
CA LYS A 247 17.65 -22.09 -22.89
C LYS A 247 17.14 -21.90 -24.31
N ASN A 248 17.76 -20.94 -25.00
CA ASN A 248 17.59 -20.69 -26.44
C ASN A 248 16.12 -20.45 -26.85
N ALA A 249 15.34 -19.73 -26.02
CA ALA A 249 13.98 -19.34 -26.37
C ALA A 249 13.97 -18.02 -27.18
N ASP A 250 12.87 -17.79 -27.91
CA ASP A 250 12.62 -16.52 -28.61
C ASP A 250 12.09 -15.47 -27.65
N SER A 251 11.28 -15.91 -26.70
CA SER A 251 10.69 -15.09 -25.64
C SER A 251 10.27 -15.97 -24.45
N CYS A 252 9.99 -15.35 -23.33
CA CYS A 252 9.49 -16.06 -22.15
C CYS A 252 8.47 -15.21 -21.42
N MET A 253 7.23 -15.70 -21.29
CA MET A 253 6.24 -15.13 -20.41
C MET A 253 6.33 -15.77 -19.04
N VAL A 254 6.27 -14.95 -17.98
CA VAL A 254 6.24 -15.40 -16.59
C VAL A 254 5.00 -14.87 -15.93
N VAL A 255 4.27 -15.73 -15.23
CA VAL A 255 3.07 -15.36 -14.47
C VAL A 255 3.31 -15.71 -13.00
N ILE A 256 3.13 -14.73 -12.12
CA ILE A 256 3.31 -14.91 -10.68
C ILE A 256 1.95 -14.71 -9.99
N ALA A 257 1.55 -15.67 -9.21
CA ALA A 257 0.35 -15.61 -8.37
C ALA A 257 0.73 -15.88 -6.91
N MET A 258 0.16 -15.11 -6.00
CA MET A 258 0.43 -15.19 -4.55
C MET A 258 -0.87 -15.06 -3.78
N GLU A 259 -1.04 -15.85 -2.72
CA GLU A 259 -2.22 -15.87 -1.87
C GLU A 259 -1.91 -16.25 -0.43
N THR A 260 -2.76 -15.77 0.48
CA THR A 260 -2.87 -16.24 1.86
C THR A 260 -4.25 -16.86 2.09
N ASP A 261 -4.47 -17.51 3.23
CA ASP A 261 -5.80 -17.92 3.68
C ASP A 261 -6.56 -16.80 4.43
N TYR A 262 -6.08 -15.56 4.36
CA TYR A 262 -6.77 -14.42 4.96
C TYR A 262 -8.14 -14.17 4.33
N LEU A 263 -9.10 -13.84 5.19
CA LEU A 263 -10.41 -13.32 4.83
C LEU A 263 -10.73 -12.14 5.74
N MET A 264 -11.10 -11.00 5.18
CA MET A 264 -11.48 -9.81 5.93
C MET A 264 -12.89 -9.98 6.54
N ASP A 265 -13.00 -10.86 7.54
CA ASP A 265 -14.25 -11.19 8.24
C ASP A 265 -13.95 -11.57 9.70
N TYR A 266 -14.27 -10.66 10.63
CA TYR A 266 -14.10 -10.85 12.07
C TYR A 266 -14.82 -12.11 12.58
N LYS A 267 -16.02 -12.40 12.08
CA LYS A 267 -16.84 -13.55 12.54
C LYS A 267 -16.26 -14.90 12.11
N LYS A 268 -15.34 -14.90 11.14
CA LYS A 268 -14.64 -16.11 10.66
C LYS A 268 -13.20 -16.18 11.16
N ASP A 269 -12.88 -15.38 12.19
CA ASP A 269 -11.54 -15.33 12.76
C ASP A 269 -10.46 -15.07 11.68
N TRP A 270 -10.81 -14.21 10.71
CA TRP A 270 -9.97 -13.78 9.60
C TRP A 270 -9.49 -14.92 8.68
N LYS A 271 -10.09 -16.10 8.78
CA LYS A 271 -9.72 -17.29 7.98
C LYS A 271 -10.71 -17.58 6.85
N GLY A 272 -10.14 -17.78 5.68
CA GLY A 272 -10.86 -18.09 4.45
C GLY A 272 -10.38 -19.39 3.80
N GLU A 273 -10.54 -19.44 2.49
CA GLU A 273 -10.17 -20.58 1.66
C GLU A 273 -8.64 -20.74 1.60
N SER A 274 -8.16 -21.98 1.44
CA SER A 274 -6.73 -22.24 1.33
C SER A 274 -6.09 -21.53 0.13
N PRO A 275 -4.84 -21.07 0.27
CA PRO A 275 -4.12 -20.41 -0.83
C PRO A 275 -4.07 -21.27 -2.10
N SER A 276 -3.79 -22.56 -1.95
CA SER A 276 -3.67 -23.49 -3.08
C SER A 276 -4.92 -23.51 -3.97
N ARG A 277 -6.12 -23.56 -3.38
CA ARG A 277 -7.39 -23.56 -4.14
C ARG A 277 -7.61 -22.24 -4.89
N LYS A 278 -7.25 -21.10 -4.27
CA LYS A 278 -7.33 -19.80 -4.95
C LYS A 278 -6.37 -19.75 -6.12
N LEU A 279 -5.13 -20.20 -5.91
CA LEU A 279 -4.08 -20.23 -6.95
C LEU A 279 -4.41 -21.16 -8.10
N ASP A 280 -5.06 -22.31 -7.86
CA ASP A 280 -5.52 -23.21 -8.92
C ASP A 280 -6.48 -22.50 -9.91
N ARG A 281 -7.36 -21.64 -9.39
CA ARG A 281 -8.27 -20.83 -10.23
C ARG A 281 -7.52 -19.80 -11.07
N TYR A 282 -6.52 -19.11 -10.47
CA TYR A 282 -5.72 -18.13 -11.21
C TYR A 282 -4.81 -18.80 -12.24
N ALA A 283 -4.17 -19.91 -11.87
CA ALA A 283 -3.36 -20.69 -12.78
C ALA A 283 -4.16 -21.19 -13.99
N ALA A 284 -5.37 -21.71 -13.78
CA ALA A 284 -6.24 -22.13 -14.87
C ALA A 284 -6.60 -20.99 -15.82
N LYS A 285 -6.92 -19.80 -15.27
CA LYS A 285 -7.22 -18.60 -16.06
C LYS A 285 -6.01 -18.06 -16.83
N ALA A 286 -4.84 -18.02 -16.19
CA ALA A 286 -3.61 -17.52 -16.80
C ALA A 286 -2.98 -18.52 -17.80
N ALA A 287 -3.16 -19.84 -17.59
CA ALA A 287 -2.61 -20.88 -18.47
C ALA A 287 -3.19 -20.86 -19.88
N SER A 288 -4.45 -20.43 -20.02
CA SER A 288 -5.14 -20.35 -21.32
C SER A 288 -4.93 -19.03 -22.06
N ALA A 289 -4.47 -17.98 -21.37
CA ALA A 289 -4.28 -16.66 -21.96
C ALA A 289 -2.87 -16.50 -22.55
N ASP A 290 -2.75 -15.82 -23.68
CA ASP A 290 -1.48 -15.33 -24.19
C ASP A 290 -1.10 -13.98 -23.56
N TYR A 291 0.15 -13.55 -23.79
CA TYR A 291 0.64 -12.29 -23.26
C TYR A 291 -0.16 -11.07 -23.74
N ALA A 292 -0.53 -11.05 -25.02
CA ALA A 292 -1.25 -9.92 -25.63
C ALA A 292 -2.64 -9.75 -24.99
N ALA A 293 -3.36 -10.85 -24.77
CA ALA A 293 -4.67 -10.85 -24.13
C ALA A 293 -4.59 -10.37 -22.67
N LEU A 294 -3.59 -10.84 -21.89
CA LEU A 294 -3.38 -10.40 -20.51
C LEU A 294 -3.03 -8.92 -20.45
N LYS A 295 -2.14 -8.44 -21.33
CA LYS A 295 -1.74 -7.04 -21.43
C LYS A 295 -2.91 -6.15 -21.81
N GLN A 296 -3.71 -6.52 -22.81
CA GLN A 296 -4.87 -5.74 -23.24
C GLN A 296 -5.93 -5.64 -22.15
N ALA A 297 -6.22 -6.74 -21.46
CA ALA A 297 -7.17 -6.74 -20.33
C ALA A 297 -6.68 -5.85 -19.19
N HIS A 298 -5.38 -5.88 -18.85
CA HIS A 298 -4.76 -5.01 -17.87
C HIS A 298 -4.90 -3.54 -18.27
N ILE A 299 -4.43 -3.15 -19.46
CA ILE A 299 -4.48 -1.77 -19.96
C ILE A 299 -5.92 -1.25 -19.96
N SER A 300 -6.86 -2.03 -20.47
CA SER A 300 -8.27 -1.62 -20.56
C SER A 300 -8.87 -1.33 -19.19
N GLN A 301 -8.66 -2.23 -18.22
CA GLN A 301 -9.15 -2.02 -16.86
C GLN A 301 -8.44 -0.85 -16.15
N TYR A 302 -7.11 -0.77 -16.26
CA TYR A 302 -6.32 0.27 -15.63
C TYR A 302 -6.70 1.66 -16.15
N LYS A 303 -6.78 1.85 -17.46
CA LYS A 303 -7.13 3.12 -18.12
C LYS A 303 -8.56 3.55 -17.83
N SER A 304 -9.47 2.62 -17.57
CA SER A 304 -10.85 2.98 -17.17
C SER A 304 -10.91 3.84 -15.89
N MET A 305 -9.85 3.82 -15.07
CA MET A 305 -9.70 4.65 -13.89
C MET A 305 -8.65 5.75 -14.07
N PHE A 306 -7.48 5.42 -14.62
CA PHE A 306 -6.38 6.38 -14.76
C PHE A 306 -6.74 7.56 -15.70
N ASP A 307 -7.37 7.29 -16.83
CA ASP A 307 -7.69 8.30 -17.86
C ASP A 307 -8.82 9.27 -17.47
N ARG A 308 -9.46 9.08 -16.31
CA ARG A 308 -10.52 9.97 -15.80
C ARG A 308 -10.02 11.37 -15.43
N VAL A 309 -8.73 11.50 -15.10
CA VAL A 309 -8.14 12.78 -14.68
C VAL A 309 -6.92 13.10 -15.53
N LYS A 310 -6.95 14.27 -16.13
CA LYS A 310 -5.85 14.87 -16.88
C LYS A 310 -5.54 16.23 -16.26
N VAL A 311 -4.27 16.49 -16.02
CA VAL A 311 -3.78 17.77 -15.53
C VAL A 311 -2.80 18.36 -16.55
N ASN A 312 -2.73 19.67 -16.61
CA ASN A 312 -1.76 20.40 -17.43
C ASN A 312 -1.34 21.66 -16.66
N PHE A 313 -0.12 21.67 -16.17
CA PHE A 313 0.45 22.80 -15.40
C PHE A 313 1.29 23.73 -16.26
N GLY A 314 1.42 23.44 -17.55
CA GLY A 314 2.17 24.25 -18.49
C GLY A 314 3.13 23.45 -19.36
N LYS A 315 4.09 24.15 -19.97
CA LYS A 315 5.06 23.54 -20.88
C LYS A 315 6.45 23.52 -20.25
N THR A 316 7.07 22.36 -20.23
CA THR A 316 8.49 22.18 -19.90
C THR A 316 9.34 22.44 -21.14
N GLU A 317 10.49 23.05 -21.00
CA GLU A 317 11.47 23.21 -22.07
C GLU A 317 11.90 21.85 -22.62
N GLU A 318 12.09 21.76 -23.95
CA GLU A 318 12.25 20.48 -24.65
C GLU A 318 13.51 19.72 -24.26
N ASP A 319 14.60 20.41 -23.98
CA ASP A 319 15.86 19.83 -23.51
C ASP A 319 15.74 19.26 -22.09
N VAL A 320 14.98 19.91 -21.20
CA VAL A 320 14.66 19.41 -19.86
C VAL A 320 13.72 18.21 -19.92
N ALA A 321 12.67 18.28 -20.76
CA ALA A 321 11.70 17.21 -20.91
C ALA A 321 12.29 15.88 -21.42
N LYS A 322 13.40 15.93 -22.14
CA LYS A 322 14.15 14.76 -22.65
C LYS A 322 15.08 14.10 -21.64
N LEU A 323 15.32 14.75 -20.49
CA LEU A 323 16.22 14.18 -19.48
C LEU A 323 15.57 13.00 -18.75
N PRO A 324 16.37 12.00 -18.31
CA PRO A 324 15.93 10.99 -17.35
C PRO A 324 15.37 11.62 -16.08
N THR A 325 14.39 10.97 -15.45
CA THR A 325 13.72 11.51 -14.26
C THR A 325 14.69 11.88 -13.13
N PRO A 326 15.74 11.11 -12.80
CA PRO A 326 16.72 11.53 -11.80
C PRO A 326 17.42 12.85 -12.16
N LYS A 327 17.77 13.03 -13.44
CA LYS A 327 18.42 14.28 -13.92
C LYS A 327 17.44 15.46 -13.93
N ARG A 328 16.15 15.23 -14.23
CA ARG A 328 15.11 16.25 -14.11
C ARG A 328 14.93 16.70 -12.66
N LEU A 329 14.91 15.76 -11.70
CA LEU A 329 14.84 16.10 -10.27
C LEU A 329 16.02 16.94 -9.79
N GLU A 330 17.24 16.65 -10.26
CA GLU A 330 18.43 17.46 -9.96
C GLU A 330 18.37 18.86 -10.60
N ALA A 331 17.84 18.97 -11.81
CA ALA A 331 17.62 20.26 -12.48
C ALA A 331 16.54 21.07 -11.74
N TYR A 332 15.44 20.45 -11.33
CA TYR A 332 14.32 21.06 -10.62
C TYR A 332 14.73 21.64 -9.25
N LYS A 333 15.65 20.99 -8.52
CA LYS A 333 16.21 21.54 -7.27
C LYS A 333 16.91 22.88 -7.47
N LYS A 334 17.46 23.12 -8.65
CA LYS A 334 18.18 24.36 -8.99
C LYS A 334 17.25 25.42 -9.58
N ASN A 335 16.31 24.98 -10.40
CA ASN A 335 15.32 25.84 -11.04
C ASN A 335 13.98 25.08 -11.15
N PRO A 336 12.98 25.39 -10.31
CA PRO A 336 11.68 24.69 -10.28
C PRO A 336 10.76 25.13 -11.43
N ALA A 337 11.22 24.99 -12.67
CA ALA A 337 10.51 25.35 -13.89
C ALA A 337 10.29 24.12 -14.79
N ASP A 338 9.66 23.07 -14.24
CA ASP A 338 9.35 21.84 -14.96
C ASP A 338 7.91 21.37 -14.70
N PRO A 339 6.90 22.05 -15.30
CA PRO A 339 5.49 21.71 -15.13
C PRO A 339 5.15 20.24 -15.45
N ASN A 340 5.80 19.63 -16.44
CA ASN A 340 5.56 18.20 -16.75
C ASN A 340 6.09 17.27 -15.66
N LEU A 341 7.13 17.63 -14.91
CA LEU A 341 7.57 16.85 -13.76
C LEU A 341 6.54 16.93 -12.61
N GLU A 342 5.95 18.11 -12.41
CA GLU A 342 4.87 18.31 -11.42
C GLU A 342 3.61 17.52 -11.79
N GLU A 343 3.24 17.52 -13.09
CA GLU A 343 2.15 16.66 -13.61
C GLU A 343 2.48 15.17 -13.38
N THR A 344 3.73 14.77 -13.63
CA THR A 344 4.17 13.38 -13.39
C THR A 344 4.06 13.03 -11.91
N MET A 345 4.43 13.93 -11.00
CA MET A 345 4.31 13.69 -9.56
C MET A 345 2.85 13.53 -9.12
N PHE A 346 1.95 14.38 -9.62
CA PHE A 346 0.51 14.25 -9.37
C PHE A 346 -0.04 12.90 -9.86
N GLN A 347 0.28 12.53 -11.10
CA GLN A 347 -0.17 11.27 -11.68
C GLN A 347 0.50 10.05 -11.02
N PHE A 348 1.73 10.20 -10.52
CA PHE A 348 2.40 9.15 -9.76
C PHE A 348 1.72 8.90 -8.41
N GLY A 349 1.27 9.95 -7.71
CA GLY A 349 0.44 9.80 -6.51
C GLY A 349 -0.84 9.02 -6.80
N ARG A 350 -1.56 9.34 -7.89
CA ARG A 350 -2.73 8.57 -8.35
C ARG A 350 -2.37 7.12 -8.70
N TYR A 351 -1.25 6.91 -9.39
CA TYR A 351 -0.73 5.59 -9.73
C TYR A 351 -0.47 4.73 -8.49
N LEU A 352 0.17 5.29 -7.47
CA LEU A 352 0.46 4.57 -6.22
C LEU A 352 -0.83 4.10 -5.53
N LEU A 353 -1.85 4.96 -5.46
CA LEU A 353 -3.15 4.58 -4.90
C LEU A 353 -3.84 3.50 -5.75
N LEU A 354 -3.89 3.69 -7.08
CA LEU A 354 -4.42 2.69 -8.03
C LEU A 354 -3.72 1.33 -7.92
N SER A 355 -2.43 1.31 -7.62
CA SER A 355 -1.62 0.10 -7.57
C SER A 355 -1.65 -0.59 -6.21
N SER A 356 -2.02 0.11 -5.13
CA SER A 356 -1.99 -0.41 -3.76
C SER A 356 -3.37 -0.55 -3.10
N SER A 357 -4.45 -0.05 -3.74
CA SER A 357 -5.79 -0.05 -3.15
C SER A 357 -6.87 -0.27 -4.21
N ARG A 358 -7.64 -1.33 -4.08
CA ARG A 358 -8.73 -1.71 -5.01
C ARG A 358 -9.93 -2.26 -4.26
N PRO A 359 -11.13 -2.20 -4.84
CA PRO A 359 -12.31 -2.85 -4.26
C PRO A 359 -12.05 -4.33 -3.95
N GLY A 360 -12.40 -4.74 -2.74
CA GLY A 360 -12.25 -6.13 -2.29
C GLY A 360 -10.83 -6.51 -1.84
N THR A 361 -9.89 -5.55 -1.78
CA THR A 361 -8.57 -5.74 -1.16
C THR A 361 -8.49 -5.04 0.20
N LEU A 362 -7.42 -5.31 0.96
CA LEU A 362 -7.03 -4.45 2.07
C LEU A 362 -6.59 -3.08 1.55
N PRO A 363 -6.70 -2.01 2.34
CA PRO A 363 -6.22 -0.70 1.93
C PRO A 363 -4.70 -0.62 1.88
N ALA A 364 -4.16 0.45 1.29
CA ALA A 364 -2.75 0.78 1.35
C ALA A 364 -2.30 0.98 2.81
N ASN A 365 -1.24 0.30 3.22
CA ASN A 365 -0.60 0.48 4.53
C ASN A 365 0.45 1.59 4.50
N LEU A 366 1.28 1.75 5.55
CA LEU A 366 2.33 2.79 5.62
C LEU A 366 3.29 2.81 4.41
N GLN A 367 3.51 1.67 3.75
CA GLN A 367 4.35 1.55 2.56
C GLN A 367 3.52 1.25 1.28
N GLY A 368 2.21 1.48 1.32
CA GLY A 368 1.30 1.17 0.23
C GLY A 368 1.04 -0.33 0.13
N LEU A 369 1.65 -1.00 -0.85
CA LEU A 369 1.60 -2.44 -1.08
C LEU A 369 2.98 -3.08 -0.95
N TRP A 370 4.06 -2.28 -0.99
CA TRP A 370 5.43 -2.76 -1.17
C TRP A 370 6.20 -2.77 0.14
N ASN A 371 6.91 -3.86 0.42
CA ASN A 371 7.75 -4.03 1.60
C ASN A 371 8.84 -5.06 1.33
N ASP A 372 10.07 -4.74 1.68
CA ASP A 372 11.26 -5.61 1.53
C ASP A 372 11.81 -6.11 2.89
N TYR A 373 11.18 -5.75 3.99
CA TYR A 373 11.67 -6.01 5.34
C TYR A 373 10.81 -7.01 6.08
N VAL A 374 11.42 -8.03 6.70
CA VAL A 374 10.72 -8.93 7.64
C VAL A 374 10.29 -8.23 8.93
N LYS A 375 10.95 -7.11 9.25
CA LYS A 375 10.60 -6.22 10.36
C LYS A 375 10.62 -4.77 9.88
N PRO A 376 9.58 -4.35 9.15
CA PRO A 376 9.52 -3.01 8.58
C PRO A 376 9.39 -1.94 9.67
N PRO A 377 9.80 -0.70 9.39
CA PRO A 377 9.51 0.44 10.26
C PRO A 377 8.02 0.53 10.58
N TRP A 378 7.70 0.80 11.85
CA TRP A 378 6.31 0.90 12.35
C TRP A 378 5.42 -0.27 11.92
N ALA A 379 5.96 -1.49 11.92
CA ALA A 379 5.23 -2.69 11.52
C ALA A 379 4.62 -2.63 10.11
N CYS A 380 4.85 -1.58 9.33
CA CYS A 380 4.13 -1.26 8.09
C CYS A 380 2.60 -1.24 8.30
N ASP A 381 2.16 -0.72 9.44
CA ASP A 381 0.79 -0.80 9.94
C ASP A 381 -0.18 0.19 9.28
N TYR A 382 -1.43 0.17 9.71
CA TYR A 382 -2.43 1.20 9.41
C TYR A 382 -2.36 2.25 10.52
N HIS A 383 -1.46 3.22 10.31
CA HIS A 383 -1.21 4.31 11.27
C HIS A 383 -2.28 5.38 11.10
N ASN A 384 -3.19 5.48 12.06
CA ASN A 384 -4.42 6.25 11.89
C ASN A 384 -4.43 7.61 12.61
N ASN A 385 -3.27 8.09 13.07
CA ASN A 385 -3.17 9.46 13.58
C ASN A 385 -3.03 10.51 12.47
N ILE A 386 -2.60 10.13 11.25
CA ILE A 386 -2.58 10.96 10.04
C ILE A 386 -2.29 10.13 8.76
N ASN A 387 -1.45 9.08 8.84
CA ASN A 387 -0.87 8.45 7.65
C ASN A 387 -1.93 7.79 6.75
N VAL A 388 -2.84 6.99 7.32
CA VAL A 388 -3.94 6.38 6.57
C VAL A 388 -4.83 7.44 5.96
N GLN A 389 -5.17 8.48 6.73
CA GLN A 389 -6.00 9.57 6.26
C GLN A 389 -5.35 10.32 5.09
N MET A 390 -4.05 10.63 5.19
CA MET A 390 -3.31 11.32 4.12
C MET A 390 -3.18 10.46 2.87
N ALA A 391 -2.97 9.15 3.01
CA ALA A 391 -2.90 8.22 1.87
C ALA A 391 -4.19 8.22 1.03
N TYR A 392 -5.34 8.43 1.68
CA TYR A 392 -6.66 8.41 1.04
C TYR A 392 -7.30 9.79 0.81
N TRP A 393 -6.68 10.87 1.29
CA TRP A 393 -7.25 12.21 1.18
C TRP A 393 -7.51 12.63 -0.27
N GLY A 394 -6.63 12.22 -1.17
CA GLY A 394 -6.76 12.50 -2.61
C GLY A 394 -7.69 11.55 -3.36
N ALA A 395 -8.24 10.48 -2.75
CA ALA A 395 -8.98 9.45 -3.46
C ALA A 395 -10.22 10.00 -4.20
N GLU A 396 -11.07 10.71 -3.49
CA GLU A 396 -12.30 11.27 -4.06
C GLU A 396 -12.02 12.43 -5.04
N PRO A 397 -11.30 13.49 -4.67
CA PRO A 397 -11.05 14.61 -5.57
C PRO A 397 -10.21 14.23 -6.80
N ALA A 398 -9.41 13.14 -6.73
CA ALA A 398 -8.67 12.63 -7.87
C ALA A 398 -9.44 11.55 -8.67
N ASN A 399 -10.75 11.41 -8.46
CA ASN A 399 -11.65 10.49 -9.17
C ASN A 399 -11.21 9.01 -9.08
N LEU A 400 -10.91 8.58 -7.85
CA LEU A 400 -10.51 7.21 -7.50
C LEU A 400 -11.39 6.65 -6.35
N SER A 401 -12.67 6.95 -6.36
CA SER A 401 -13.63 6.54 -5.31
C SER A 401 -13.61 5.04 -5.04
N GLU A 402 -13.41 4.22 -6.07
CA GLU A 402 -13.32 2.76 -5.91
C GLU A 402 -12.08 2.35 -5.08
N CYS A 403 -10.99 3.12 -5.15
CA CYS A 403 -9.83 2.86 -4.29
C CYS A 403 -10.14 3.19 -2.81
N HIS A 404 -11.02 4.18 -2.57
CA HIS A 404 -11.45 4.56 -1.22
C HIS A 404 -12.31 3.48 -0.56
N GLU A 405 -13.10 2.71 -1.34
CA GLU A 405 -13.89 1.59 -0.83
C GLU A 405 -13.07 0.58 -0.02
N ALA A 406 -11.79 0.36 -0.40
CA ALA A 406 -10.93 -0.55 0.34
C ALA A 406 -10.71 -0.09 1.79
N LEU A 407 -10.55 1.22 2.02
CA LEU A 407 -10.42 1.79 3.37
C LEU A 407 -11.73 1.66 4.14
N VAL A 408 -12.87 2.03 3.54
CA VAL A 408 -14.17 1.97 4.21
C VAL A 408 -14.53 0.54 4.61
N ASN A 409 -14.31 -0.43 3.72
CA ASN A 409 -14.56 -1.84 3.97
C ASN A 409 -13.63 -2.39 5.09
N TYR A 410 -12.38 -1.92 5.12
CA TYR A 410 -11.45 -2.25 6.20
C TYR A 410 -11.94 -1.71 7.54
N VAL A 411 -12.34 -0.43 7.62
CA VAL A 411 -12.86 0.18 8.85
C VAL A 411 -14.08 -0.57 9.36
N GLU A 412 -15.01 -0.95 8.47
CA GLU A 412 -16.17 -1.77 8.83
C GLU A 412 -15.78 -3.13 9.41
N ALA A 413 -14.83 -3.82 8.76
CA ALA A 413 -14.36 -5.14 9.20
C ALA A 413 -13.62 -5.07 10.55
N MET A 414 -12.88 -3.97 10.82
CA MET A 414 -12.15 -3.79 12.07
C MET A 414 -13.03 -3.28 13.23
N ALA A 415 -14.17 -2.65 12.95
CA ALA A 415 -15.04 -2.05 13.96
C ALA A 415 -15.43 -2.99 15.12
N PRO A 416 -15.75 -4.29 14.92
CA PRO A 416 -16.01 -5.21 16.02
C PRO A 416 -14.85 -5.36 17.01
N GLY A 417 -13.62 -5.56 16.52
CA GLY A 417 -12.43 -5.66 17.37
C GLY A 417 -12.12 -4.34 18.08
N CYS A 418 -12.33 -3.20 17.40
CA CYS A 418 -12.19 -1.88 18.01
C CYS A 418 -13.22 -1.64 19.13
N ARG A 419 -14.46 -2.11 18.95
CA ARG A 419 -15.52 -2.04 19.96
C ARG A 419 -15.14 -2.86 21.18
N ASP A 420 -14.73 -4.11 21.01
CA ASP A 420 -14.31 -4.99 22.10
C ASP A 420 -13.15 -4.36 22.90
N ALA A 421 -12.16 -3.80 22.20
CA ALA A 421 -11.03 -3.13 22.82
C ALA A 421 -11.44 -1.84 23.56
N SER A 422 -12.36 -1.04 23.00
CA SER A 422 -12.87 0.19 23.63
C SER A 422 -13.68 -0.12 24.89
N GLN A 423 -14.56 -1.11 24.84
CA GLN A 423 -15.37 -1.52 25.97
C GLN A 423 -14.55 -2.18 27.09
N ALA A 424 -13.46 -2.85 26.75
CA ALA A 424 -12.52 -3.41 27.73
C ALA A 424 -11.66 -2.34 28.44
N ASN A 425 -11.59 -1.14 27.89
CA ASN A 425 -10.79 -0.06 28.49
C ASN A 425 -11.54 0.60 29.63
N LYS A 426 -11.01 0.44 30.86
CA LYS A 426 -11.57 1.01 32.08
C LYS A 426 -11.65 2.54 32.11
N GLY A 427 -10.91 3.23 31.25
CA GLY A 427 -10.95 4.69 31.09
C GLY A 427 -12.08 5.18 30.16
N PHE A 428 -12.75 4.29 29.44
CA PHE A 428 -13.84 4.62 28.53
C PHE A 428 -15.19 4.22 29.12
N ASN A 429 -15.80 5.14 29.84
CA ASN A 429 -17.05 4.90 30.53
C ASN A 429 -18.07 6.00 30.25
N THR A 430 -19.33 5.63 30.26
CA THR A 430 -20.47 6.56 30.31
C THR A 430 -20.45 7.39 31.61
N ARG A 431 -21.31 8.40 31.74
CA ARG A 431 -21.44 9.21 32.97
C ARG A 431 -21.89 8.39 34.17
N ASP A 432 -22.64 7.31 33.96
CA ASP A 432 -23.08 6.35 34.99
C ASP A 432 -22.12 5.17 35.20
N GLY A 433 -20.91 5.23 34.65
CA GLY A 433 -19.84 4.27 34.89
C GLY A 433 -19.94 2.95 34.08
N LYS A 434 -20.81 2.87 33.10
CA LYS A 434 -20.92 1.71 32.21
C LYS A 434 -19.90 1.81 31.05
N PRO A 435 -19.49 0.70 30.43
CA PRO A 435 -18.69 0.74 29.21
C PRO A 435 -19.36 1.55 28.10
N VAL A 436 -18.58 2.23 27.27
CA VAL A 436 -19.08 3.00 26.12
C VAL A 436 -19.80 2.10 25.10
N ARG A 437 -20.82 2.63 24.43
CA ARG A 437 -21.61 1.90 23.42
C ARG A 437 -20.89 1.75 22.07
N GLY A 438 -20.10 2.72 21.70
CA GLY A 438 -19.40 2.77 20.41
C GLY A 438 -17.94 2.34 20.54
N TRP A 439 -17.12 2.86 19.64
CA TRP A 439 -15.71 2.51 19.57
C TRP A 439 -14.83 3.67 19.11
N THR A 440 -13.57 3.57 19.51
CA THR A 440 -12.46 4.33 18.93
C THR A 440 -11.27 3.42 18.68
N VAL A 441 -10.13 3.97 18.30
CA VAL A 441 -8.95 3.24 17.86
C VAL A 441 -7.70 3.60 18.62
N ARG A 442 -6.71 2.72 18.61
CA ARG A 442 -5.33 3.08 18.96
C ARG A 442 -4.64 3.64 17.71
N THR A 443 -3.47 4.25 17.89
CA THR A 443 -2.67 4.85 16.80
C THR A 443 -2.37 3.86 15.68
N SER A 444 -2.14 2.61 16.02
CA SER A 444 -1.75 1.55 15.09
C SER A 444 -2.81 0.46 15.02
N GLN A 445 -3.13 0.02 13.81
CA GLN A 445 -4.05 -1.09 13.55
C GLN A 445 -3.40 -2.10 12.61
N ASN A 446 -3.75 -3.38 12.79
CA ASN A 446 -3.38 -4.47 11.89
C ASN A 446 -4.60 -5.01 11.13
N ILE A 447 -4.45 -6.13 10.41
CA ILE A 447 -5.53 -6.71 9.59
C ILE A 447 -6.45 -7.67 10.35
N PHE A 448 -6.21 -7.91 11.64
CA PHE A 448 -6.94 -8.88 12.49
C PHE A 448 -7.80 -8.20 13.56
N GLY A 449 -8.18 -6.94 13.35
CA GLY A 449 -8.89 -6.14 14.37
C GLY A 449 -8.01 -5.72 15.54
N GLY A 450 -6.71 -6.04 15.49
CA GLY A 450 -5.76 -5.70 16.54
C GLY A 450 -5.42 -4.21 16.54
N ASN A 451 -5.45 -3.62 17.74
CA ASN A 451 -5.05 -2.24 17.99
C ASN A 451 -3.75 -2.22 18.80
N GLY A 452 -2.82 -1.37 18.43
CA GLY A 452 -1.51 -1.26 19.09
C GLY A 452 -1.13 0.18 19.47
N TRP A 453 -0.23 0.27 20.44
CA TRP A 453 0.32 1.49 20.96
C TRP A 453 -0.71 2.34 21.73
N GLN A 454 -0.59 3.67 21.70
CA GLN A 454 -1.45 4.59 22.48
C GLN A 454 -2.85 4.73 21.86
N TRP A 455 -3.83 5.06 22.68
CA TRP A 455 -5.15 5.39 22.20
C TRP A 455 -5.12 6.71 21.40
N ASN A 456 -5.62 6.65 20.19
CA ASN A 456 -5.91 7.81 19.36
C ASN A 456 -7.42 8.06 19.40
N ILE A 457 -7.89 8.70 20.45
CA ILE A 457 -9.33 8.88 20.70
C ILE A 457 -10.04 9.52 19.50
N PRO A 458 -9.50 10.56 18.84
CA PRO A 458 -10.12 11.16 17.65
C PRO A 458 -9.99 10.33 16.38
N GLY A 459 -9.21 9.25 16.37
CA GLY A 459 -8.92 8.49 15.15
C GLY A 459 -10.16 7.89 14.48
N ALA A 460 -11.14 7.41 15.26
CA ALA A 460 -12.40 6.92 14.69
C ALA A 460 -13.25 8.05 14.10
N ALA A 461 -13.27 9.23 14.72
CA ALA A 461 -13.95 10.41 14.17
C ALA A 461 -13.30 10.84 12.85
N TRP A 462 -11.98 10.74 12.73
CA TRP A 462 -11.28 11.03 11.48
C TRP A 462 -11.59 9.98 10.37
N TYR A 463 -11.76 8.72 10.72
CA TYR A 463 -12.33 7.74 9.78
C TYR A 463 -13.75 8.09 9.34
N ALA A 464 -14.58 8.64 10.24
CA ALA A 464 -15.93 9.06 9.89
C ALA A 464 -15.95 10.16 8.80
N LEU A 465 -14.94 11.04 8.75
CA LEU A 465 -14.79 12.02 7.66
C LEU A 465 -14.59 11.32 6.30
N HIS A 466 -13.72 10.30 6.21
CA HIS A 466 -13.53 9.52 5.00
C HIS A 466 -14.80 8.78 4.57
N ILE A 467 -15.51 8.18 5.54
CA ILE A 467 -16.78 7.51 5.30
C ILE A 467 -17.82 8.49 4.75
N TRP A 468 -17.89 9.70 5.30
CA TRP A 468 -18.79 10.75 4.83
C TRP A 468 -18.40 11.29 3.46
N GLU A 469 -17.12 11.58 3.23
CA GLU A 469 -16.62 12.08 1.95
C GLU A 469 -16.94 11.13 0.80
N HIS A 470 -16.78 9.83 0.99
CA HIS A 470 -17.15 8.86 -0.03
C HIS A 470 -18.62 8.98 -0.45
N TYR A 471 -19.53 9.16 0.53
CA TYR A 471 -20.94 9.46 0.22
C TYR A 471 -21.11 10.83 -0.46
N ALA A 472 -20.44 11.86 0.05
CA ALA A 472 -20.58 13.22 -0.47
C ALA A 472 -20.17 13.34 -1.95
N PHE A 473 -19.14 12.60 -2.37
CA PHE A 473 -18.66 12.57 -3.75
C PHE A 473 -19.48 11.63 -4.66
N THR A 474 -19.92 10.48 -4.14
CA THR A 474 -20.62 9.47 -4.94
C THR A 474 -22.14 9.67 -4.99
N GLY A 475 -22.73 10.24 -3.94
CA GLY A 475 -24.19 10.35 -3.77
C GLY A 475 -24.90 9.00 -3.60
N ASP A 476 -24.15 7.91 -3.33
CA ASP A 476 -24.71 6.56 -3.21
C ASP A 476 -25.51 6.41 -1.91
N ARG A 477 -26.84 6.54 -2.02
CA ARG A 477 -27.77 6.39 -0.88
C ARG A 477 -27.74 4.98 -0.29
N LYS A 478 -27.52 3.96 -1.10
CA LYS A 478 -27.45 2.57 -0.61
C LYS A 478 -26.22 2.37 0.29
N TYR A 479 -25.09 2.93 -0.13
CA TYR A 479 -23.88 2.98 0.69
C TYR A 479 -24.14 3.72 2.00
N LEU A 480 -24.75 4.91 1.93
CA LEU A 480 -25.10 5.70 3.13
C LEU A 480 -25.95 4.89 4.11
N GLU A 481 -27.03 4.26 3.64
CA GLU A 481 -27.97 3.52 4.50
C GLU A 481 -27.39 2.24 5.08
N LYS A 482 -26.58 1.51 4.29
CA LYS A 482 -26.16 0.16 4.65
C LYS A 482 -24.80 0.09 5.34
N GLN A 483 -23.91 1.05 5.07
CA GLN A 483 -22.54 1.03 5.55
C GLN A 483 -22.15 2.33 6.29
N ALA A 484 -22.27 3.49 5.66
CA ALA A 484 -21.78 4.73 6.23
C ALA A 484 -22.53 5.15 7.50
N TYR A 485 -23.86 5.22 7.45
CA TYR A 485 -24.66 5.65 8.61
C TYR A 485 -24.50 4.73 9.84
N PRO A 486 -24.56 3.38 9.72
CA PRO A 486 -24.32 2.51 10.86
C PRO A 486 -22.94 2.72 11.51
N LEU A 487 -21.87 2.83 10.71
CA LEU A 487 -20.51 3.04 11.22
C LEU A 487 -20.36 4.38 11.93
N MET A 488 -20.79 5.47 11.28
CA MET A 488 -20.75 6.81 11.87
C MET A 488 -21.58 6.92 13.14
N LYS A 489 -22.75 6.28 13.17
CA LYS A 489 -23.62 6.26 14.36
C LYS A 489 -22.92 5.61 15.55
N GLU A 490 -22.20 4.51 15.35
CA GLU A 490 -21.45 3.88 16.44
C GLU A 490 -20.31 4.76 16.95
N ILE A 491 -19.61 5.45 16.05
CA ILE A 491 -18.57 6.43 16.42
C ILE A 491 -19.20 7.57 17.22
N CYS A 492 -20.36 8.10 16.82
CA CYS A 492 -21.08 9.10 17.58
C CYS A 492 -21.49 8.60 18.98
N HIS A 493 -21.96 7.36 19.11
CA HIS A 493 -22.27 6.77 20.42
C HIS A 493 -21.05 6.71 21.36
N PHE A 494 -19.84 6.46 20.81
CA PHE A 494 -18.62 6.53 21.62
C PHE A 494 -18.44 7.95 22.20
N TRP A 495 -18.57 8.99 21.38
CA TRP A 495 -18.41 10.36 21.82
C TRP A 495 -19.49 10.81 22.78
N GLU A 496 -20.76 10.47 22.54
CA GLU A 496 -21.87 10.73 23.47
C GLU A 496 -21.58 10.18 24.88
N ASP A 497 -20.98 8.99 24.95
CA ASP A 497 -20.69 8.32 26.22
C ASP A 497 -19.37 8.79 26.84
N HIS A 498 -18.37 9.12 26.03
CA HIS A 498 -17.01 9.46 26.49
C HIS A 498 -16.91 10.90 26.96
N LEU A 499 -17.61 11.86 26.33
CA LEU A 499 -17.58 13.26 26.72
C LEU A 499 -18.08 13.47 28.14
N LYS A 500 -17.39 14.33 28.89
CA LYS A 500 -17.75 14.73 30.26
C LYS A 500 -18.25 16.16 30.25
N GLU A 501 -19.20 16.43 31.12
CA GLU A 501 -19.77 17.75 31.33
C GLU A 501 -19.07 18.42 32.50
N LEU A 502 -18.63 19.66 32.32
CA LEU A 502 -18.04 20.47 33.36
C LEU A 502 -19.10 21.39 33.98
N GLY A 503 -18.93 21.68 35.26
CA GLY A 503 -19.63 22.75 35.94
C GLY A 503 -19.10 24.15 35.57
N ALA A 504 -19.72 25.19 36.10
CA ALA A 504 -19.25 26.56 35.92
C ALA A 504 -17.83 26.74 36.47
N GLY A 505 -16.98 27.49 35.77
CA GLY A 505 -15.58 27.65 36.15
C GLY A 505 -14.75 26.38 36.09
N GLY A 506 -15.17 25.41 35.27
CA GLY A 506 -14.45 24.15 35.09
C GLY A 506 -14.62 23.16 36.25
N GLU A 507 -15.65 23.28 37.08
CA GLU A 507 -15.92 22.33 38.17
C GLU A 507 -16.01 20.90 37.62
N GLY A 508 -15.30 19.97 38.25
CA GLY A 508 -15.20 18.56 37.80
C GLY A 508 -14.05 18.28 36.87
N PHE A 509 -13.33 19.31 36.41
CA PHE A 509 -12.11 19.12 35.60
C PHE A 509 -11.00 18.48 36.45
N LYS A 510 -10.29 17.54 35.84
CA LYS A 510 -9.10 16.91 36.44
C LYS A 510 -8.02 16.72 35.40
N THR A 511 -6.78 17.07 35.76
CA THR A 511 -5.59 16.77 34.98
C THR A 511 -4.87 15.56 35.58
N ASN A 512 -4.69 14.48 34.82
CA ASN A 512 -4.05 13.26 35.33
C ASN A 512 -4.71 12.70 36.60
N GLY A 513 -6.05 12.79 36.69
CA GLY A 513 -6.82 12.37 37.86
C GLY A 513 -6.63 13.25 39.10
N LYS A 514 -5.88 14.36 39.02
CA LYS A 514 -5.64 15.34 40.07
C LYS A 514 -6.49 16.59 39.86
N ASP A 515 -6.74 17.29 40.95
CA ASP A 515 -7.38 18.61 40.85
C ASP A 515 -6.49 19.58 40.07
N PRO A 516 -7.09 20.49 39.27
CA PRO A 516 -6.35 21.42 38.43
C PRO A 516 -5.48 22.37 39.26
N SER A 517 -4.34 22.76 38.70
CA SER A 517 -3.48 23.80 39.24
C SER A 517 -4.19 25.16 39.30
N GLU A 518 -3.65 26.12 40.05
CA GLU A 518 -4.22 27.48 40.14
C GLU A 518 -4.18 28.21 38.77
N GLU A 519 -3.22 27.89 37.90
CA GLU A 519 -3.14 28.41 36.53
C GLU A 519 -4.27 27.84 35.69
N GLU A 520 -4.45 26.50 35.67
CA GLU A 520 -5.54 25.84 34.95
C GLU A 520 -6.92 26.28 35.44
N LYS A 521 -7.11 26.51 36.76
CA LYS A 521 -8.34 27.09 37.34
C LYS A 521 -8.62 28.48 36.79
N LYS A 522 -7.59 29.30 36.64
CA LYS A 522 -7.71 30.64 36.08
C LYS A 522 -8.09 30.60 34.60
N ASP A 523 -7.49 29.71 33.83
CA ASP A 523 -7.80 29.54 32.41
C ASP A 523 -9.23 29.01 32.20
N MET A 524 -9.77 28.28 33.19
CA MET A 524 -11.14 27.76 33.15
C MET A 524 -12.19 28.68 33.73
N ALA A 525 -11.82 29.86 34.23
CA ALA A 525 -12.75 30.77 34.96
C ALA A 525 -14.00 31.12 34.14
N ASP A 526 -13.87 31.19 32.80
CA ASP A 526 -14.98 31.53 31.89
C ASP A 526 -15.74 30.30 31.37
N VAL A 527 -15.39 29.06 31.80
CA VAL A 527 -16.09 27.84 31.39
C VAL A 527 -17.52 27.85 31.93
N LYS A 528 -18.49 27.68 31.03
CA LYS A 528 -19.91 27.63 31.39
C LYS A 528 -20.30 26.24 31.86
N ALA A 529 -21.23 26.17 32.79
CA ALA A 529 -21.85 24.89 33.16
C ALA A 529 -22.47 24.22 31.96
N GLY A 530 -22.26 22.91 31.80
CA GLY A 530 -22.70 22.13 30.68
C GLY A 530 -21.70 22.07 29.50
N THR A 531 -20.52 22.67 29.63
CA THR A 531 -19.45 22.53 28.64
C THR A 531 -19.00 21.08 28.59
N LEU A 532 -19.00 20.50 27.37
CA LEU A 532 -18.54 19.14 27.14
C LEU A 532 -17.04 19.13 26.82
N VAL A 533 -16.31 18.22 27.45
CA VAL A 533 -14.88 18.01 27.21
C VAL A 533 -14.56 16.55 26.96
N ALA A 534 -13.53 16.29 26.14
CA ALA A 534 -12.98 14.96 25.93
C ALA A 534 -11.92 14.68 27.01
N PRO A 535 -12.19 13.80 27.99
CA PRO A 535 -11.21 13.48 29.03
C PRO A 535 -10.09 12.60 28.44
N ASN A 536 -8.90 12.66 29.03
CA ASN A 536 -7.74 11.83 28.70
C ASN A 536 -7.34 11.90 27.21
N GLY A 537 -7.54 13.04 26.58
CA GLY A 537 -7.15 13.29 25.20
C GLY A 537 -5.64 13.32 25.08
N TRP A 538 -5.11 12.58 24.12
CA TRP A 538 -3.72 12.64 23.71
C TRP A 538 -3.63 12.83 22.21
N SER A 539 -2.81 13.81 21.79
CA SER A 539 -2.55 14.04 20.37
C SER A 539 -1.31 13.27 19.94
N PRO A 540 -1.44 12.16 19.23
CA PRO A 540 -0.29 11.49 18.66
C PRO A 540 0.39 12.38 17.61
N GLU A 541 1.70 12.61 17.67
CA GLU A 541 2.70 12.04 18.60
C GLU A 541 3.29 13.10 19.52
N HIS A 542 2.66 14.27 19.65
CA HIS A 542 3.28 15.48 20.21
C HIS A 542 2.83 15.83 21.61
N GLY A 543 1.99 15.04 22.22
CA GLY A 543 1.67 15.17 23.62
C GLY A 543 0.47 16.04 23.98
N PRO A 544 0.19 16.35 25.25
CA PRO A 544 0.90 15.83 26.41
C PRO A 544 0.78 14.30 26.49
N ARG A 545 1.88 13.64 26.83
CA ARG A 545 1.96 12.15 26.84
C ARG A 545 1.32 11.52 28.07
N GLU A 546 0.91 12.29 29.02
CA GLU A 546 0.27 11.86 30.25
C GLU A 546 -1.18 12.32 30.18
N ASP A 547 -2.08 11.63 30.86
CA ASP A 547 -3.53 11.80 30.93
C ASP A 547 -4.01 13.26 30.94
N GLY A 548 -3.47 14.07 30.06
CA GLY A 548 -3.81 15.46 29.90
C GLY A 548 -5.23 15.56 29.34
N VAL A 549 -6.02 16.40 29.94
CA VAL A 549 -7.29 16.79 29.35
C VAL A 549 -6.96 17.65 28.16
N MET A 550 -7.24 17.15 26.98
CA MET A 550 -7.14 17.92 25.75
C MET A 550 -8.52 18.49 25.47
N HIS A 551 -8.61 19.81 25.55
CA HIS A 551 -9.82 20.53 25.18
C HIS A 551 -9.78 20.84 23.69
N ASP A 552 -10.92 20.81 23.04
CA ASP A 552 -11.14 21.36 21.69
C ASP A 552 -10.30 20.77 20.56
N GLN A 553 -9.89 19.51 20.63
CA GLN A 553 -9.20 18.84 19.51
C GLN A 553 -10.15 18.38 18.40
N GLN A 554 -11.41 18.67 18.53
CA GLN A 554 -12.45 18.19 17.64
C GLN A 554 -13.19 19.39 17.03
#